data_d4c2795b41baadf7283824f32bdee576
#
_entry.id   d4c2795b41baadf7283824f32bdee576
#
_cell.length_a   1.000
_cell.length_b   1.000
_cell.length_c   1.000
_cell.angle_alpha   90.00
_cell.angle_beta   90.00
_cell.angle_gamma   90.00
#
_symmetry.space_group_name_H-M   'P 1'
#
loop_
_entity.id
_entity.type
_entity.pdbx_description
1 polymer ?
#
loop_
_entity_poly.entity_id
_entity_poly.type
_entity_poly.pdbx_seq_one_letter_code
_entity_poly.pdbx_strand_id
1 'polypeptide(L)'
;WLQLGGHADGDNQLARVALREAEEESGLADLDLQPAIFDIDAHVIPARGNEPAHVHWDVRFVLRCLGSEEFAVSAESLALAWVAIDELRHDSAADPSLRRMAAKWRVRSISR
;
A
#
# COMPACT_ATOMS: atom_id res chain seq x y z
N TRP A 1 2.60 -1.36 11.37
CA TRP A 1 1.93 -1.85 10.16
C TRP A 1 2.31 -0.99 8.95
N LEU A 2 2.51 -1.64 7.83
CA LEU A 2 2.79 -0.99 6.57
C LEU A 2 1.83 -1.54 5.51
N GLN A 3 1.53 -0.72 4.49
CA GLN A 3 0.81 -1.20 3.32
C GLN A 3 1.67 -2.16 2.51
N LEU A 4 1.03 -3.04 1.74
CA LEU A 4 1.73 -3.88 0.77
C LEU A 4 2.34 -3.00 -0.33
N GLY A 5 3.46 -3.42 -0.87
CA GLY A 5 4.10 -2.69 -1.95
C GLY A 5 5.56 -3.07 -2.13
N GLY A 6 6.15 -2.53 -3.16
CA GLY A 6 7.54 -2.75 -3.50
C GLY A 6 8.06 -1.69 -4.46
N HIS A 7 9.31 -1.87 -4.87
CA HIS A 7 9.98 -0.95 -5.78
C HIS A 7 9.55 -1.16 -7.22
N ALA A 8 9.38 -0.08 -7.95
CA ALA A 8 9.03 -0.13 -9.37
C ALA A 8 10.18 -0.65 -10.24
N ASP A 9 11.41 -0.49 -9.80
CA ASP A 9 12.62 -0.97 -10.48
C ASP A 9 12.71 -0.52 -11.95
N GLY A 10 12.37 0.75 -12.20
CA GLY A 10 12.40 1.33 -13.53
C GLY A 10 11.16 1.10 -14.38
N ASP A 11 10.17 0.34 -13.87
CA ASP A 11 8.89 0.17 -14.54
C ASP A 11 8.03 1.41 -14.33
N ASN A 12 7.59 2.04 -15.43
CA ASN A 12 6.77 3.25 -15.36
C ASN A 12 5.26 2.97 -15.30
N GLN A 13 4.85 1.71 -15.36
CA GLN A 13 3.45 1.32 -15.20
C GLN A 13 3.15 0.98 -13.75
N LEU A 14 3.05 2.01 -12.93
CA LEU A 14 3.01 1.89 -11.47
C LEU A 14 1.81 1.10 -10.95
N ALA A 15 0.65 1.20 -11.60
CA ALA A 15 -0.54 0.43 -11.19
C ALA A 15 -0.29 -1.07 -11.31
N ARG A 16 0.37 -1.50 -12.39
CA ARG A 16 0.72 -2.93 -12.58
C ARG A 16 1.75 -3.40 -11.56
N VAL A 17 2.71 -2.53 -11.21
CA VAL A 17 3.68 -2.82 -10.15
C VAL A 17 2.95 -3.04 -8.83
N ALA A 18 2.01 -2.17 -8.48
CA ALA A 18 1.23 -2.29 -7.25
C ALA A 18 0.46 -3.62 -7.20
N LEU A 19 -0.19 -4.00 -8.29
CA LEU A 19 -0.92 -5.27 -8.39
C LEU A 19 0.02 -6.47 -8.20
N ARG A 20 1.14 -6.48 -8.93
CA ARG A 20 2.12 -7.57 -8.84
C ARG A 20 2.65 -7.73 -7.42
N GLU A 21 3.07 -6.63 -6.81
CA GLU A 21 3.62 -6.67 -5.45
C GLU A 21 2.58 -7.12 -4.42
N ALA A 22 1.33 -6.66 -4.56
CA ALA A 22 0.27 -7.08 -3.66
C ALA A 22 -0.02 -8.58 -3.79
N GLU A 23 -0.06 -9.11 -5.01
CA GLU A 23 -0.26 -10.55 -5.24
C GLU A 23 0.90 -11.38 -4.68
N GLU A 24 2.13 -10.96 -4.93
CA GLU A 24 3.32 -11.67 -4.47
C GLU A 24 3.43 -11.68 -2.94
N GLU A 25 3.18 -10.54 -2.30
CA GLU A 25 3.34 -10.44 -0.85
C GLU A 25 2.20 -11.08 -0.06
N SER A 26 0.97 -11.03 -0.58
CA SER A 26 -0.20 -11.53 0.14
C SER A 26 -0.64 -12.93 -0.27
N GLY A 27 -0.32 -13.35 -1.48
CA GLY A 27 -0.85 -14.58 -2.04
C GLY A 27 -2.33 -14.52 -2.40
N LEU A 28 -2.95 -13.34 -2.33
CA LEU A 28 -4.34 -13.16 -2.76
C LEU A 28 -4.40 -13.24 -4.28
N ALA A 29 -5.34 -14.03 -4.81
CA ALA A 29 -5.39 -14.35 -6.23
C ALA A 29 -6.32 -13.47 -7.04
N ASP A 30 -7.41 -13.02 -6.47
CA ASP A 30 -8.48 -12.34 -7.20
C ASP A 30 -8.58 -10.88 -6.77
N LEU A 31 -7.58 -10.09 -7.19
CA LEU A 31 -7.50 -8.66 -6.87
C LEU A 31 -7.94 -7.83 -8.05
N ASP A 32 -8.87 -6.91 -7.83
CA ASP A 32 -9.34 -5.95 -8.81
C ASP A 32 -8.61 -4.61 -8.62
N LEU A 33 -7.81 -4.25 -9.60
CA LEU A 33 -7.02 -3.02 -9.57
C LEU A 33 -7.88 -1.82 -10.00
N GLN A 34 -7.89 -0.80 -9.17
CA GLN A 34 -8.39 0.52 -9.54
C GLN A 34 -7.23 1.30 -10.17
N PRO A 35 -7.26 1.63 -11.47
CA PRO A 35 -6.07 2.17 -12.14
C PRO A 35 -5.74 3.61 -11.78
N ALA A 36 -6.67 4.35 -11.20
CA ALA A 36 -6.41 5.71 -10.78
C ALA A 36 -5.55 5.75 -9.52
N ILE A 37 -4.61 6.69 -9.47
CA ILE A 37 -3.80 6.92 -8.27
C ILE A 37 -4.73 7.35 -7.13
N PHE A 38 -4.65 6.64 -6.00
CA PHE A 38 -5.44 6.96 -4.83
C PHE A 38 -4.76 7.97 -3.91
N ASP A 39 -3.45 7.82 -3.71
CA ASP A 39 -2.68 8.65 -2.78
C ASP A 39 -1.22 8.70 -3.19
N ILE A 40 -0.56 9.82 -2.89
CA ILE A 40 0.88 9.97 -3.07
C ILE A 40 1.46 10.48 -1.77
N ASP A 41 2.52 9.84 -1.31
CA ASP A 41 3.28 10.28 -0.16
C ASP A 41 4.74 10.43 -0.56
N ALA A 42 5.43 11.35 0.08
CA ALA A 42 6.84 11.59 -0.16
C ALA A 42 7.57 11.71 1.17
N HIS A 43 8.71 11.05 1.28
CA HIS A 43 9.54 11.17 2.46
C HIS A 43 11.02 11.17 2.10
N VAL A 44 11.79 11.85 2.92
CA VAL A 44 13.22 11.96 2.73
C VAL A 44 13.89 10.70 3.28
N ILE A 45 14.71 10.08 2.43
CA ILE A 45 15.60 9.00 2.85
C ILE A 45 16.96 9.66 3.17
N PRO A 46 17.44 9.58 4.42
CA PRO A 46 18.73 10.17 4.78
C PRO A 46 19.90 9.56 4.00
N ALA A 47 20.95 10.34 3.81
CA ALA A 47 22.18 9.82 3.23
C ALA A 47 22.70 8.64 4.04
N ARG A 48 23.12 7.59 3.35
CA ARG A 48 23.61 6.37 4.00
C ARG A 48 24.72 5.73 3.15
N GLY A 49 25.89 5.57 3.74
CA GLY A 49 27.06 5.07 3.01
C GLY A 49 27.37 5.95 1.80
N ASN A 50 27.40 5.35 0.62
CA ASN A 50 27.65 6.07 -0.63
C ASN A 50 26.38 6.64 -1.27
N GLU A 51 25.21 6.35 -0.69
CA GLU A 51 23.95 6.88 -1.21
C GLU A 51 23.68 8.27 -0.64
N PRO A 52 23.48 9.29 -1.51
CA PRO A 52 23.08 10.62 -1.04
C PRO A 52 21.66 10.61 -0.50
N ALA A 53 21.33 11.61 0.29
CA ALA A 53 19.95 11.84 0.70
C ALA A 53 19.06 12.03 -0.54
N HIS A 54 17.89 11.45 -0.51
CA HIS A 54 16.96 11.55 -1.65
C HIS A 54 15.52 11.48 -1.16
N VAL A 55 14.59 11.82 -2.05
CA VAL A 55 13.15 11.74 -1.76
C VAL A 55 12.62 10.44 -2.33
N HIS A 56 11.90 9.69 -1.49
CA HIS A 56 11.19 8.48 -1.88
C HIS A 56 9.72 8.82 -2.07
N TRP A 57 9.18 8.49 -3.24
CA TRP A 57 7.78 8.73 -3.57
C TRP A 57 7.01 7.43 -3.51
N ASP A 58 5.97 7.38 -2.67
CA ASP A 58 5.04 6.26 -2.60
C ASP A 58 3.79 6.61 -3.41
N VAL A 59 3.57 5.89 -4.49
CA VAL A 59 2.36 6.01 -5.30
C VAL A 59 1.45 4.86 -4.93
N ARG A 60 0.24 5.17 -4.48
CA ARG A 60 -0.67 4.21 -3.85
C ARG A 60 -1.93 4.03 -4.66
N PHE A 61 -2.36 2.78 -4.74
CA PHE A 61 -3.53 2.36 -5.50
C PHE A 61 -4.49 1.57 -4.61
N VAL A 62 -5.76 1.52 -5.00
CA VAL A 62 -6.76 0.68 -4.35
C VAL A 62 -6.87 -0.62 -5.14
N LEU A 63 -6.82 -1.74 -4.42
CA LEU A 63 -7.10 -3.06 -4.95
C LEU A 63 -8.23 -3.67 -4.12
N ARG A 64 -9.23 -4.23 -4.81
CA ARG A 64 -10.32 -4.93 -4.13
C ARG A 64 -10.07 -6.42 -4.18
N CYS A 65 -10.23 -7.09 -3.05
CA CYS A 65 -10.16 -8.54 -2.99
C CYS A 65 -11.54 -9.11 -3.32
N LEU A 66 -11.65 -9.76 -4.48
CA LEU A 66 -12.91 -10.32 -4.97
C LEU A 66 -13.05 -11.80 -4.65
N GLY A 67 -11.96 -12.46 -4.28
CA GLY A 67 -11.94 -13.88 -3.97
C GLY A 67 -11.70 -14.16 -2.50
N SER A 68 -11.00 -15.25 -2.22
CA SER A 68 -10.64 -15.61 -0.86
C SER A 68 -9.77 -14.55 -0.20
N GLU A 69 -10.06 -14.24 1.05
CA GLU A 69 -9.29 -13.30 1.86
C GLU A 69 -8.18 -13.97 2.66
N GLU A 70 -7.92 -15.26 2.40
CA GLU A 70 -6.84 -15.99 3.06
C GLU A 70 -5.49 -15.64 2.46
N PHE A 71 -4.56 -15.27 3.33
CA PHE A 71 -3.19 -14.96 2.92
C PHE A 71 -2.35 -16.21 2.71
N ALA A 72 -1.45 -16.14 1.72
CA ALA A 72 -0.32 -17.04 1.61
C ALA A 72 0.93 -16.21 1.87
N VAL A 73 1.43 -16.24 3.11
CA VAL A 73 2.54 -15.41 3.53
C VAL A 73 3.81 -15.81 2.79
N SER A 74 4.44 -14.86 2.09
CA SER A 74 5.71 -15.07 1.42
C SER A 74 6.87 -15.05 2.42
N ALA A 75 8.04 -15.50 1.98
CA ALA A 75 9.26 -15.47 2.81
C ALA A 75 9.69 -14.02 3.15
N GLU A 76 9.20 -13.04 2.41
CA GLU A 76 9.53 -11.62 2.61
C GLU A 76 8.63 -10.96 3.64
N SER A 77 7.48 -11.55 3.96
CA SER A 77 6.51 -10.98 4.88
C SER A 77 6.56 -11.67 6.24
N LEU A 78 6.70 -10.91 7.32
CA LEU A 78 6.71 -11.44 8.68
C LEU A 78 5.30 -11.78 9.16
N ALA A 79 4.33 -10.94 8.85
CA ALA A 79 2.94 -11.13 9.20
C ALA A 79 2.04 -10.28 8.30
N LEU A 80 0.83 -10.78 8.02
CA LEU A 80 -0.19 -10.06 7.28
C LEU A 80 -1.48 -10.06 8.09
N ALA A 81 -2.25 -8.99 7.98
CA ALA A 81 -3.54 -8.89 8.64
C ALA A 81 -4.47 -7.97 7.85
N TRP A 82 -5.77 -8.29 7.92
CA TRP A 82 -6.82 -7.36 7.54
C TRP A 82 -7.09 -6.44 8.72
N VAL A 83 -7.09 -5.14 8.47
CA VAL A 83 -7.35 -4.12 9.50
C VAL A 83 -8.54 -3.29 9.05
N ALA A 84 -9.51 -3.10 9.94
CA ALA A 84 -10.68 -2.28 9.63
C ALA A 84 -10.26 -0.83 9.36
N ILE A 85 -10.88 -0.22 8.36
CA ILE A 85 -10.58 1.17 7.96
C ILE A 85 -10.78 2.12 9.13
N ASP A 86 -11.86 1.98 9.87
CA ASP A 86 -12.14 2.86 11.02
C ASP A 86 -11.13 2.67 12.15
N GLU A 87 -10.67 1.46 12.38
CA GLU A 87 -9.62 1.18 13.36
C GLU A 87 -8.31 1.85 12.97
N LEU A 88 -7.91 1.70 11.69
CA LEU A 88 -6.68 2.29 11.18
C LEU A 88 -6.73 3.83 11.23
N ARG A 89 -7.88 4.41 10.91
CA ARG A 89 -8.08 5.86 10.93
C ARG A 89 -7.83 6.48 12.30
N HIS A 90 -8.15 5.75 13.36
CA HIS A 90 -8.04 6.22 14.74
C HIS A 90 -6.81 5.70 15.50
N ASP A 91 -5.99 4.87 14.86
CA ASP A 91 -4.79 4.31 15.50
C ASP A 91 -3.67 5.35 15.53
N SER A 92 -3.40 5.90 16.72
CA SER A 92 -2.34 6.90 16.90
C SER A 92 -0.93 6.34 16.67
N ALA A 93 -0.77 5.01 16.71
CA ALA A 93 0.52 4.36 16.44
C ALA A 93 0.75 4.11 14.95
N ALA A 94 -0.29 4.25 14.11
CA ALA A 94 -0.16 4.06 12.69
C ALA A 94 0.56 5.26 12.04
N ASP A 95 1.25 4.99 10.94
CA ASP A 95 1.86 6.05 10.15
C ASP A 95 0.80 7.08 9.73
N PRO A 96 1.08 8.39 9.85
CA PRO A 96 0.11 9.43 9.45
C PRO A 96 -0.41 9.27 8.03
N SER A 97 0.39 8.77 7.09
CA SER A 97 -0.06 8.56 5.72
C SER A 97 -1.08 7.43 5.61
N LEU A 98 -0.98 6.39 6.43
CA LEU A 98 -1.99 5.32 6.50
C LEU A 98 -3.31 5.85 7.05
N ARG A 99 -3.25 6.65 8.10
CA ARG A 99 -4.46 7.28 8.67
C ARG A 99 -5.12 8.21 7.66
N ARG A 100 -4.33 8.97 6.91
CA ARG A 100 -4.82 9.84 5.83
C ARG A 100 -5.54 9.04 4.76
N MET A 101 -4.96 7.93 4.30
CA MET A 101 -5.59 7.06 3.32
C MET A 101 -6.90 6.46 3.82
N ALA A 102 -6.93 6.02 5.07
CA ALA A 102 -8.14 5.47 5.68
C ALA A 102 -9.25 6.51 5.73
N ALA A 103 -8.93 7.73 6.13
CA ALA A 103 -9.90 8.84 6.17
C ALA A 103 -10.40 9.18 4.77
N LYS A 104 -9.51 9.25 3.79
CA LYS A 104 -9.85 9.51 2.38
C LYS A 104 -10.80 8.45 1.83
N TRP A 105 -10.54 7.19 2.11
CA TRP A 105 -11.39 6.09 1.69
C TRP A 105 -12.78 6.18 2.31
N ARG A 106 -12.86 6.54 3.59
CA ARG A 106 -14.12 6.68 4.30
C ARG A 106 -15.01 7.74 3.64
N VAL A 107 -14.46 8.89 3.33
CA VAL A 107 -15.18 9.98 2.64
C VAL A 107 -15.65 9.52 1.26
N ARG A 108 -14.77 8.86 0.50
CA ARG A 108 -15.08 8.36 -0.84
C ARG A 108 -16.21 7.33 -0.82
N SER A 109 -16.22 6.43 0.17
CA SER A 109 -17.25 5.39 0.26
C SER A 109 -18.61 5.95 0.71
N ILE A 110 -18.63 7.03 1.49
CA ILE A 110 -19.87 7.70 1.90
C ILE A 110 -20.48 8.48 0.72
N SER A 111 -19.65 9.08 -0.13
CA SER A 111 -20.11 9.92 -1.24
C SER A 111 -20.55 9.11 -2.47
N ARG A 112 -20.49 7.80 -2.40
CA ARG A 112 -20.99 6.90 -3.46
C ARG A 112 -22.41 6.40 -3.11
#